data_39d732f94f3abf4af8bef7d436a68cbd
#
_entry.id   39d732f94f3abf4af8bef7d436a68cbd
#
_cell.length_a   1.000
_cell.length_b   1.000
_cell.length_c   1.000
_cell.angle_alpha   90.00
_cell.angle_beta   90.00
_cell.angle_gamma   90.00
#
_symmetry.space_group_name_H-M   'P 1'
#
loop_
_entity.id
_entity.type
_entity.pdbx_description
1 polymer ?
#
loop_
_entity_poly.entity_id
_entity_poly.type
_entity_poly.pdbx_seq_one_letter_code
_entity_poly.pdbx_strand_id
1 'polypeptide(L)'
;LTEFGRATTGKAGFFSSSKKQEANATIDLRLVDVRTGQVLHSITGSGVASIEDQNTMGFGAVAGYDGSINDQAIGAAVNAAVGKLDLWMLQSAWTSDILAVEDGLIFISGGLSQGIKGGQHFHILTKGKEVKSTTTGTVITLPGKQVAEIEVISSFGETELAEGSITQLVSGSIEGL
;
A
#
# COMPACT_ATOMS: atom_id res chain seq x y z
N LEU A 1 8.75 12.95 -3.74
CA LEU A 1 8.62 13.55 -5.08
C LEU A 1 9.83 13.15 -5.89
N THR A 2 9.62 12.38 -6.94
CA THR A 2 10.71 11.83 -7.76
C THR A 2 10.94 12.69 -9.00
N GLU A 3 9.86 13.21 -9.56
CA GLU A 3 9.91 14.07 -10.71
C GLU A 3 8.84 15.16 -10.61
N PHE A 4 9.18 16.36 -11.05
CA PHE A 4 8.24 17.47 -11.17
C PHE A 4 8.56 18.27 -12.45
N GLY A 5 7.58 18.43 -13.29
CA GLY A 5 7.68 19.18 -14.54
C GLY A 5 6.57 20.21 -14.66
N ARG A 6 6.87 21.31 -15.35
CA ARG A 6 5.90 22.34 -15.68
C ARG A 6 6.06 22.78 -17.12
N ALA A 7 4.96 22.93 -17.83
CA ALA A 7 4.90 23.46 -19.16
C ALA A 7 3.90 24.62 -19.24
N THR A 8 4.24 25.62 -20.05
CA THR A 8 3.32 26.70 -20.40
C THR A 8 3.24 26.78 -21.91
N THR A 9 2.04 26.61 -22.46
CA THR A 9 1.79 26.70 -23.90
C THR A 9 0.84 27.86 -24.17
N GLY A 10 1.16 28.73 -25.11
CA GLY A 10 0.31 29.85 -25.50
C GLY A 10 -0.02 29.80 -26.98
N LYS A 11 -1.25 30.14 -27.35
CA LYS A 11 -1.66 30.41 -28.72
C LYS A 11 -2.10 31.86 -28.80
N ALA A 12 -1.53 32.62 -29.76
CA ALA A 12 -1.92 33.99 -30.05
C ALA A 12 -2.65 34.05 -31.41
N GLY A 13 -3.89 34.52 -31.39
CA GLY A 13 -4.66 34.87 -32.59
C GLY A 13 -4.84 36.38 -32.67
N PHE A 14 -5.34 36.89 -33.81
CA PHE A 14 -5.47 38.34 -34.04
C PHE A 14 -6.46 39.03 -33.10
N PHE A 15 -7.47 38.31 -32.58
CA PHE A 15 -8.47 38.80 -31.62
C PHE A 15 -8.61 37.97 -30.34
N SER A 16 -7.82 36.91 -30.21
CA SER A 16 -7.87 36.06 -29.02
C SER A 16 -6.50 35.49 -28.71
N SER A 17 -6.21 35.33 -27.44
CA SER A 17 -5.04 34.60 -26.95
C SER A 17 -5.46 33.60 -25.88
N SER A 18 -4.90 32.41 -25.93
CA SER A 18 -5.05 31.42 -24.83
C SER A 18 -3.69 31.04 -24.29
N LYS A 19 -3.61 30.85 -22.98
CA LYS A 19 -2.44 30.41 -22.27
C LYS A 19 -2.82 29.21 -21.41
N LYS A 20 -2.24 28.06 -21.72
CA LYS A 20 -2.39 26.84 -20.92
C LYS A 20 -1.15 26.64 -20.06
N GLN A 21 -1.35 26.47 -18.77
CA GLN A 21 -0.31 26.04 -17.84
C GLN A 21 -0.61 24.60 -17.41
N GLU A 22 0.41 23.77 -17.41
CA GLU A 22 0.31 22.35 -17.02
C GLU A 22 1.43 22.02 -16.05
N ALA A 23 1.11 21.32 -14.98
CA ALA A 23 2.07 20.78 -14.03
C ALA A 23 1.92 19.25 -13.97
N ASN A 24 3.03 18.57 -13.98
CA ASN A 24 3.14 17.11 -13.86
C ASN A 24 3.94 16.80 -12.61
N ALA A 25 3.50 15.84 -11.81
CA ALA A 25 4.21 15.35 -10.65
C ALA A 25 4.26 13.83 -10.64
N THR A 26 5.39 13.29 -10.23
CA THR A 26 5.56 11.84 -10.02
C THR A 26 6.15 11.62 -8.63
N ILE A 27 5.58 10.69 -7.88
CA ILE A 27 6.04 10.28 -6.56
C ILE A 27 6.26 8.79 -6.51
N ASP A 28 7.26 8.37 -5.76
CA ASP A 28 7.48 6.98 -5.40
C ASP A 28 7.21 6.78 -3.90
N LEU A 29 6.35 5.82 -3.59
CA LEU A 29 6.11 5.30 -2.25
C LEU A 29 6.82 3.96 -2.12
N ARG A 30 7.47 3.75 -0.96
CA ARG A 30 8.06 2.46 -0.61
C ARG A 30 7.51 1.98 0.71
N LEU A 31 6.96 0.79 0.70
CA LEU A 31 6.58 0.09 1.92
C LEU A 31 7.79 -0.68 2.42
N VAL A 32 8.19 -0.41 3.66
CA VAL A 32 9.39 -0.99 4.25
C VAL A 32 9.02 -1.72 5.54
N ASP A 33 9.47 -2.95 5.69
CA ASP A 33 9.40 -3.66 6.97
C ASP A 33 10.38 -3.01 7.95
N VAL A 34 9.86 -2.42 9.00
CA VAL A 34 10.65 -1.67 9.99
C VAL A 34 11.58 -2.55 10.83
N ARG A 35 11.31 -3.86 10.92
CA ARG A 35 12.16 -4.81 11.67
C ARG A 35 13.38 -5.24 10.86
N THR A 36 13.21 -5.42 9.56
CA THR A 36 14.25 -5.95 8.68
C THR A 36 14.89 -4.89 7.79
N GLY A 37 14.23 -3.74 7.60
CA GLY A 37 14.63 -2.70 6.67
C GLY A 37 14.42 -3.09 5.20
N GLN A 38 13.76 -4.21 4.92
CA GLN A 38 13.50 -4.67 3.56
C GLN A 38 12.35 -3.88 2.92
N VAL A 39 12.52 -3.53 1.65
CA VAL A 39 11.45 -2.94 0.85
C VAL A 39 10.49 -4.06 0.44
N LEU A 40 9.26 -4.01 0.95
CA LEU A 40 8.21 -4.98 0.65
C LEU A 40 7.53 -4.68 -0.69
N HIS A 41 7.32 -3.40 -0.97
CA HIS A 41 6.66 -2.96 -2.20
C HIS A 41 7.06 -1.54 -2.57
N SER A 42 7.07 -1.23 -3.88
CA SER A 42 7.31 0.12 -4.41
C SER A 42 6.20 0.48 -5.38
N ILE A 43 5.67 1.70 -5.22
CA ILE A 43 4.52 2.18 -5.98
C ILE A 43 4.83 3.56 -6.52
N THR A 44 4.61 3.76 -7.80
CA THR A 44 4.74 5.06 -8.45
C THR A 44 3.35 5.62 -8.73
N GLY A 45 3.11 6.86 -8.28
CA GLY A 45 1.94 7.66 -8.60
C GLY A 45 2.30 8.86 -9.46
N SER A 46 1.49 9.16 -10.46
CA SER A 46 1.66 10.34 -11.31
C SER A 46 0.38 11.16 -11.33
N GLY A 47 0.53 12.47 -11.34
CA GLY A 47 -0.56 13.42 -11.38
C GLY A 47 -0.28 14.57 -12.33
N VAL A 48 -1.34 15.06 -12.96
CA VAL A 48 -1.32 16.19 -13.89
C VAL A 48 -2.39 17.18 -13.46
N ALA A 49 -2.05 18.46 -13.47
CA ALA A 49 -3.02 19.55 -13.31
C ALA A 49 -2.81 20.59 -14.39
N SER A 50 -3.87 21.18 -14.87
CA SER A 50 -3.78 22.24 -15.89
C SER A 50 -4.81 23.34 -15.66
N ILE A 51 -4.40 24.55 -16.00
CA ILE A 51 -5.27 25.74 -16.02
C ILE A 51 -5.15 26.35 -17.43
N GLU A 52 -6.28 26.73 -17.99
CA GLU A 52 -6.34 27.42 -19.27
C GLU A 52 -7.04 28.79 -19.08
N ASP A 53 -6.32 29.85 -19.39
CA ASP A 53 -6.85 31.22 -19.43
C ASP A 53 -7.10 31.62 -20.86
N GLN A 54 -8.31 32.17 -21.12
CA GLN A 54 -8.70 32.67 -22.42
C GLN A 54 -8.95 34.19 -22.33
N ASN A 55 -8.22 34.94 -23.14
CA ASN A 55 -8.45 36.35 -23.32
C ASN A 55 -9.14 36.63 -24.67
N THR A 56 -10.27 37.29 -24.63
CA THR A 56 -11.03 37.70 -25.81
C THR A 56 -11.11 39.22 -25.84
N MET A 57 -10.72 39.84 -26.96
CA MET A 57 -10.80 41.29 -27.22
C MET A 57 -9.98 42.19 -26.27
N GLY A 58 -8.85 41.71 -25.75
CA GLY A 58 -7.97 42.53 -24.91
C GLY A 58 -8.52 42.84 -23.50
N PHE A 59 -9.66 42.31 -23.15
CA PHE A 59 -10.23 42.35 -21.82
C PHE A 59 -10.01 41.00 -21.14
N GLY A 60 -8.98 40.89 -20.37
CA GLY A 60 -8.68 39.70 -19.59
C GLY A 60 -7.48 39.96 -18.67
N ALA A 61 -7.46 39.38 -17.50
CA ALA A 61 -6.31 39.43 -16.65
C ALA A 61 -5.18 38.65 -17.30
N VAL A 62 -3.98 39.21 -17.36
CA VAL A 62 -2.77 38.45 -17.68
C VAL A 62 -2.62 37.43 -16.57
N ALA A 63 -2.86 36.14 -16.89
CA ALA A 63 -2.68 35.09 -15.93
C ALA A 63 -1.25 35.15 -15.37
N GLY A 64 -1.15 35.56 -14.13
CA GLY A 64 0.05 35.41 -13.35
C GLY A 64 0.44 33.94 -13.20
N TYR A 65 1.55 33.72 -12.56
CA TYR A 65 1.95 32.38 -12.12
C TYR A 65 0.93 31.86 -11.12
N ASP A 66 0.20 30.79 -11.47
CA ASP A 66 -0.70 30.12 -10.54
C ASP A 66 0.04 28.91 -9.94
N GLY A 67 0.43 29.03 -8.66
CA GLY A 67 1.09 27.97 -7.91
C GLY A 67 0.16 26.81 -7.55
N SER A 68 -1.16 27.04 -7.60
CA SER A 68 -2.14 26.02 -7.15
C SER A 68 -2.14 24.76 -8.02
N ILE A 69 -1.75 24.85 -9.29
CA ILE A 69 -1.64 23.70 -10.18
C ILE A 69 -0.52 22.73 -9.76
N ASN A 70 0.52 23.24 -9.08
CA ASN A 70 1.58 22.40 -8.54
C ASN A 70 1.04 21.51 -7.42
N ASP A 71 0.31 22.11 -6.49
CA ASP A 71 -0.32 21.40 -5.37
C ASP A 71 -1.35 20.39 -5.87
N GLN A 72 -2.12 20.75 -6.89
CA GLN A 72 -3.09 19.86 -7.54
C GLN A 72 -2.40 18.67 -8.22
N ALA A 73 -1.31 18.89 -8.95
CA ALA A 73 -0.55 17.81 -9.61
C ALA A 73 0.09 16.88 -8.59
N ILE A 74 0.68 17.42 -7.51
CA ILE A 74 1.25 16.64 -6.42
C ILE A 74 0.15 15.86 -5.70
N GLY A 75 -0.97 16.51 -5.35
CA GLY A 75 -2.12 15.84 -4.74
C GLY A 75 -2.68 14.70 -5.58
N ALA A 76 -2.79 14.88 -6.90
CA ALA A 76 -3.20 13.84 -7.83
C ALA A 76 -2.20 12.66 -7.85
N ALA A 77 -0.89 12.95 -7.84
CA ALA A 77 0.15 11.92 -7.80
C ALA A 77 0.10 11.12 -6.49
N VAL A 78 -0.10 11.80 -5.34
CA VAL A 78 -0.27 11.15 -4.03
C VAL A 78 -1.50 10.25 -4.05
N ASN A 79 -2.66 10.76 -4.49
CA ASN A 79 -3.89 9.96 -4.55
C ASN A 79 -3.75 8.75 -5.45
N ALA A 80 -3.07 8.88 -6.60
CA ALA A 80 -2.79 7.77 -7.51
C ALA A 80 -1.90 6.70 -6.87
N ALA A 81 -0.89 7.11 -6.09
CA ALA A 81 -0.01 6.18 -5.38
C ALA A 81 -0.76 5.48 -4.24
N VAL A 82 -1.53 6.21 -3.43
CA VAL A 82 -2.34 5.66 -2.32
C VAL A 82 -3.37 4.67 -2.86
N GLY A 83 -4.10 5.01 -3.94
CA GLY A 83 -5.06 4.08 -4.53
C GLY A 83 -4.42 2.76 -5.02
N LYS A 84 -3.20 2.81 -5.55
CA LYS A 84 -2.45 1.59 -5.90
C LYS A 84 -2.00 0.81 -4.66
N LEU A 85 -1.63 1.51 -3.59
CA LEU A 85 -1.29 0.88 -2.30
C LEU A 85 -2.49 0.13 -1.72
N ASP A 86 -3.67 0.75 -1.72
CA ASP A 86 -4.91 0.13 -1.24
C ASP A 86 -5.21 -1.16 -2.03
N LEU A 87 -5.11 -1.11 -3.36
CA LEU A 87 -5.31 -2.29 -4.19
C LEU A 87 -4.31 -3.40 -3.89
N TRP A 88 -3.03 -3.06 -3.66
CA TRP A 88 -2.01 -4.03 -3.30
C TRP A 88 -2.28 -4.64 -1.91
N MET A 89 -2.68 -3.82 -0.93
CA MET A 89 -3.04 -4.30 0.42
C MET A 89 -4.23 -5.24 0.39
N LEU A 90 -5.26 -4.95 -0.41
CA LEU A 90 -6.43 -5.84 -0.58
C LEU A 90 -6.08 -7.19 -1.22
N GLN A 91 -5.01 -7.25 -2.03
CA GLN A 91 -4.54 -8.48 -2.66
C GLN A 91 -3.51 -9.24 -1.81
N SER A 92 -2.93 -8.57 -0.81
CA SER A 92 -1.95 -9.17 0.09
C SER A 92 -2.65 -9.98 1.17
N ALA A 93 -2.28 -11.25 1.32
CA ALA A 93 -2.79 -12.06 2.41
C ALA A 93 -2.32 -11.48 3.75
N TRP A 94 -3.24 -11.30 4.68
CA TRP A 94 -2.88 -11.01 6.07
C TRP A 94 -2.17 -12.22 6.66
N THR A 95 -1.08 -11.99 7.37
CA THR A 95 -0.29 -13.04 8.02
C THR A 95 -0.01 -12.67 9.46
N SER A 96 0.08 -13.67 10.32
CA SER A 96 0.41 -13.53 11.73
C SER A 96 1.27 -14.68 12.20
N ASP A 97 1.79 -14.55 13.43
CA ASP A 97 2.60 -15.56 14.08
C ASP A 97 1.76 -16.35 15.09
N ILE A 98 2.04 -17.64 15.25
CA ILE A 98 1.55 -18.45 16.35
C ILE A 98 2.36 -18.07 17.58
N LEU A 99 1.68 -17.63 18.65
CA LEU A 99 2.29 -17.25 19.92
C LEU A 99 2.52 -18.45 20.82
N ALA A 100 1.52 -19.32 20.90
CA ALA A 100 1.55 -20.52 21.74
C ALA A 100 0.53 -21.57 21.25
N VAL A 101 0.74 -22.80 21.64
CA VAL A 101 -0.24 -23.89 21.54
C VAL A 101 -0.36 -24.50 22.94
N GLU A 102 -1.51 -24.35 23.59
CA GLU A 102 -1.76 -24.79 24.95
C GLU A 102 -3.17 -25.38 25.04
N ASP A 103 -3.29 -26.52 25.71
CA ASP A 103 -4.56 -27.22 25.98
C ASP A 103 -5.44 -27.43 24.72
N GLY A 104 -4.81 -27.62 23.55
CA GLY A 104 -5.50 -27.82 22.28
C GLY A 104 -6.00 -26.52 21.63
N LEU A 105 -5.72 -25.36 22.23
CA LEU A 105 -5.97 -24.03 21.67
C LEU A 105 -4.71 -23.46 21.05
N ILE A 106 -4.90 -22.67 20.00
CA ILE A 106 -3.81 -22.03 19.29
C ILE A 106 -3.96 -20.52 19.47
N PHE A 107 -2.92 -19.89 19.99
CA PHE A 107 -2.87 -18.45 20.24
C PHE A 107 -2.10 -17.79 19.08
N ILE A 108 -2.75 -16.83 18.41
CA ILE A 108 -2.13 -16.08 17.32
C ILE A 108 -2.00 -14.60 17.66
N SER A 109 -1.02 -13.92 17.11
CA SER A 109 -0.86 -12.48 17.24
C SER A 109 -1.94 -11.75 16.44
N GLY A 110 -2.43 -10.63 16.98
CA GLY A 110 -3.47 -9.80 16.37
C GLY A 110 -4.87 -10.09 16.90
N GLY A 111 -5.70 -9.05 16.90
CA GLY A 111 -7.03 -9.07 17.50
C GLY A 111 -8.03 -8.13 16.82
N LEU A 112 -8.97 -7.63 17.60
CA LEU A 112 -10.09 -6.81 17.11
C LEU A 112 -9.65 -5.54 16.40
N SER A 113 -8.59 -4.87 16.87
CA SER A 113 -8.08 -3.64 16.24
C SER A 113 -7.52 -3.88 14.84
N GLN A 114 -7.06 -5.11 14.56
CA GLN A 114 -6.62 -5.55 13.25
C GLN A 114 -7.74 -6.20 12.41
N GLY A 115 -8.98 -6.16 12.90
CA GLY A 115 -10.15 -6.67 12.19
C GLY A 115 -10.39 -8.16 12.35
N ILE A 116 -9.70 -8.85 13.27
CA ILE A 116 -9.91 -10.27 13.54
C ILE A 116 -11.16 -10.42 14.42
N LYS A 117 -12.07 -11.31 14.00
CA LYS A 117 -13.35 -11.55 14.67
C LYS A 117 -13.60 -13.03 14.84
N GLY A 118 -14.35 -13.39 15.88
CA GLY A 118 -14.82 -14.76 16.07
C GLY A 118 -15.52 -15.33 14.84
N GLY A 119 -15.26 -16.59 14.56
CA GLY A 119 -15.77 -17.31 13.39
C GLY A 119 -14.96 -17.12 12.09
N GLN A 120 -13.89 -16.32 12.10
CA GLN A 120 -12.99 -16.24 10.95
C GLN A 120 -12.06 -17.46 10.91
N HIS A 121 -11.76 -17.90 9.70
CA HIS A 121 -10.88 -19.03 9.44
C HIS A 121 -9.53 -18.56 8.91
N PHE A 122 -8.46 -19.19 9.40
CA PHE A 122 -7.09 -18.96 8.94
C PHE A 122 -6.40 -20.28 8.63
N HIS A 123 -5.44 -20.23 7.71
CA HIS A 123 -4.60 -21.38 7.37
C HIS A 123 -3.25 -21.28 8.06
N ILE A 124 -2.84 -22.36 8.71
CA ILE A 124 -1.48 -22.49 9.25
C ILE A 124 -0.58 -22.99 8.13
N LEU A 125 0.49 -22.25 7.90
CA LEU A 125 1.52 -22.59 6.93
C LEU A 125 2.82 -22.93 7.65
N THR A 126 3.54 -23.96 7.20
CA THR A 126 4.91 -24.18 7.64
C THR A 126 5.81 -23.02 7.21
N LYS A 127 6.83 -22.71 7.98
CA LYS A 127 7.86 -21.77 7.54
C LYS A 127 8.51 -22.28 6.25
N GLY A 128 8.59 -21.43 5.24
CA GLY A 128 9.17 -21.76 3.96
C GLY A 128 10.67 -22.07 4.08
N LYS A 129 11.15 -23.01 3.28
CA LYS A 129 12.57 -23.36 3.25
C LYS A 129 13.37 -22.28 2.53
N GLU A 130 14.46 -21.85 3.13
CA GLU A 130 15.42 -20.95 2.49
C GLU A 130 16.30 -21.73 1.49
N VAL A 131 16.36 -21.24 0.25
CA VAL A 131 17.23 -21.77 -0.80
C VAL A 131 18.05 -20.65 -1.40
N LYS A 132 19.34 -20.91 -1.62
CA LYS A 132 20.23 -19.97 -2.28
C LYS A 132 20.10 -20.11 -3.79
N SER A 133 19.74 -19.01 -4.47
CA SER A 133 19.72 -18.97 -5.93
C SER A 133 21.14 -19.19 -6.48
N THR A 134 21.31 -20.16 -7.36
CA THR A 134 22.59 -20.42 -8.00
C THR A 134 22.97 -19.34 -9.01
N THR A 135 21.98 -18.61 -9.52
CA THR A 135 22.18 -17.56 -10.54
C THR A 135 22.55 -16.22 -9.90
N THR A 136 21.86 -15.83 -8.82
CA THR A 136 22.03 -14.49 -8.20
C THR A 136 22.80 -14.54 -6.88
N GLY A 137 22.98 -15.73 -6.29
CA GLY A 137 23.54 -15.89 -4.95
C GLY A 137 22.62 -15.46 -3.80
N THR A 138 21.44 -14.91 -4.12
CA THR A 138 20.46 -14.40 -3.14
C THR A 138 19.75 -15.58 -2.47
N VAL A 139 19.47 -15.45 -1.17
CA VAL A 139 18.63 -16.39 -0.42
C VAL A 139 17.18 -16.08 -0.74
N ILE A 140 16.43 -17.08 -1.18
CA ILE A 140 15.00 -17.01 -1.50
C ILE A 140 14.27 -17.96 -0.56
N THR A 141 13.25 -17.46 0.14
CA THR A 141 12.38 -18.29 0.95
C THR A 141 11.26 -18.85 0.08
N LEU A 142 11.18 -20.17 0.00
CA LEU A 142 10.10 -20.86 -0.71
C LEU A 142 8.79 -20.68 0.06
N PRO A 143 7.63 -20.72 -0.62
CA PRO A 143 6.34 -20.65 0.07
C PRO A 143 6.17 -21.82 1.03
N GLY A 144 5.61 -21.55 2.20
CA GLY A 144 5.24 -22.58 3.17
C GLY A 144 4.11 -23.48 2.65
N LYS A 145 3.98 -24.67 3.24
CA LYS A 145 2.87 -25.57 2.94
C LYS A 145 1.77 -25.39 3.99
N GLN A 146 0.53 -25.40 3.55
CA GLN A 146 -0.61 -25.44 4.46
C GLN A 146 -0.64 -26.79 5.20
N VAL A 147 -0.71 -26.74 6.53
CA VAL A 147 -0.73 -27.93 7.40
C VAL A 147 -2.01 -28.04 8.22
N ALA A 148 -2.66 -26.91 8.50
CA ALA A 148 -3.90 -26.90 9.26
C ALA A 148 -4.79 -25.71 8.89
N GLU A 149 -6.04 -25.78 9.33
CA GLU A 149 -7.02 -24.70 9.33
C GLU A 149 -7.51 -24.49 10.75
N ILE A 150 -7.63 -23.24 11.15
CA ILE A 150 -8.06 -22.81 12.48
C ILE A 150 -9.22 -21.82 12.37
N GLU A 151 -10.07 -21.79 13.41
CA GLU A 151 -11.18 -20.84 13.55
C GLU A 151 -10.96 -19.99 14.79
N VAL A 152 -11.19 -18.68 14.67
CA VAL A 152 -11.10 -17.73 15.79
C VAL A 152 -12.29 -17.92 16.74
N ILE A 153 -12.00 -18.13 18.02
CA ILE A 153 -12.99 -18.20 19.08
C ILE A 153 -13.24 -16.82 19.67
N SER A 154 -12.16 -16.15 20.11
CA SER A 154 -12.20 -14.85 20.77
C SER A 154 -10.87 -14.13 20.65
N SER A 155 -10.87 -12.84 20.93
CA SER A 155 -9.65 -12.04 21.03
C SER A 155 -9.38 -11.67 22.49
N PHE A 156 -8.12 -11.39 22.81
CA PHE A 156 -7.65 -10.96 24.13
C PHE A 156 -6.61 -9.85 23.98
N GLY A 157 -6.31 -9.15 25.08
CA GLY A 157 -5.38 -8.02 25.12
C GLY A 157 -6.10 -6.68 25.19
N GLU A 158 -5.41 -5.66 25.69
CA GLU A 158 -5.99 -4.33 25.99
C GLU A 158 -5.53 -3.25 25.02
N THR A 159 -4.50 -3.49 24.21
CA THR A 159 -3.92 -2.51 23.29
C THR A 159 -3.62 -3.13 21.94
N GLU A 160 -3.64 -2.33 20.89
CA GLU A 160 -3.35 -2.76 19.49
C GLU A 160 -2.03 -3.54 19.33
N LEU A 161 -1.03 -3.22 20.15
CA LEU A 161 0.28 -3.90 20.11
C LEU A 161 0.35 -5.15 20.98
N ALA A 162 -0.62 -5.35 21.88
CA ALA A 162 -0.68 -6.46 22.80
C ALA A 162 -1.95 -7.30 22.65
N GLU A 163 -2.58 -7.24 21.48
CA GLU A 163 -3.72 -8.07 21.13
C GLU A 163 -3.30 -9.41 20.55
N GLY A 164 -4.07 -10.43 20.88
CA GLY A 164 -4.01 -11.75 20.30
C GLY A 164 -5.40 -12.35 20.11
N SER A 165 -5.45 -13.47 19.45
CA SER A 165 -6.68 -14.23 19.26
C SER A 165 -6.48 -15.69 19.67
N ILE A 166 -7.51 -16.24 20.31
CA ILE A 166 -7.63 -17.64 20.67
C ILE A 166 -8.34 -18.34 19.51
N THR A 167 -7.75 -19.41 19.04
CA THR A 167 -8.28 -20.18 17.92
C THR A 167 -8.35 -21.67 18.27
N GLN A 168 -9.22 -22.38 17.57
CA GLN A 168 -9.34 -23.84 17.65
C GLN A 168 -8.96 -24.48 16.31
N LEU A 169 -8.45 -25.70 16.35
CA LEU A 169 -8.16 -26.48 15.17
C LEU A 169 -9.48 -26.95 14.51
N VAL A 170 -9.64 -26.66 13.22
CA VAL A 170 -10.77 -27.14 12.39
C VAL A 170 -10.36 -28.38 11.63
N SER A 171 -9.19 -28.36 11.01
CA SER A 171 -8.66 -29.47 10.22
C SER A 171 -7.15 -29.47 10.14
N GLY A 172 -6.56 -30.61 9.80
CA GLY A 172 -5.10 -30.74 9.67
C GLY A 172 -4.41 -31.17 10.96
N SER A 173 -3.11 -30.89 11.09
CA SER A 173 -2.29 -31.21 12.27
C SER A 173 -1.31 -30.07 12.55
N ILE A 174 -1.11 -29.82 13.86
CA ILE A 174 -0.15 -28.83 14.39
C ILE A 174 1.01 -29.53 15.14
N GLU A 175 1.12 -30.86 15.02
CA GLU A 175 2.24 -31.59 15.61
C GLU A 175 3.55 -31.20 14.93
N GLY A 176 4.48 -30.64 15.71
CA GLY A 176 5.80 -30.23 15.25
C GLY A 176 5.92 -28.77 14.79
N LEU A 177 4.97 -27.93 15.15
CA LEU A 177 5.06 -26.47 14.99
C LEU A 177 5.83 -25.87 16.17
#